data_c268f9353f4abaa0e072d83d2eaee184
#
_entry.id   c268f9353f4abaa0e072d83d2eaee184
#
_cell.length_a   1.000
_cell.length_b   1.000
_cell.length_c   1.000
_cell.angle_alpha   90.00
_cell.angle_beta   90.00
_cell.angle_gamma   90.00
#
_symmetry.space_group_name_H-M   'P 1'
#
loop_
_entity.id
_entity.type
_entity.pdbx_description
1 polymer ?
#
loop_
_entity_poly.entity_id
_entity_poly.type
_entity_poly.pdbx_seq_one_letter_code
_entity_poly.pdbx_strand_id
1 'polypeptide(L)'
;MSKVIVSRFGALCALGALFAVVAAIAPLGTAALGQQTPTVRIRGTIDAVDGSLLSIKTREGSDVKVKMTDNVSVFAVVKTELSQIKEGSYIGVTAMPEPDGTQKAIAVHIFPENQRGAAEGFRPWDLRANSTMTNATVAETVKGTNGQNILVKYKEGEKKVVVPSDTPIVTFVASDKAEVKPGAKIIIFGAAKKDDGTLEANRVNVGRDGITPPM
;
A
#
# COMPACT_ATOMS: atom_id res chain seq x y z
N MET A 1 -17.31 -84.62 9.48
CA MET A 1 -16.89 -85.45 8.33
C MET A 1 -15.87 -84.68 7.56
N SER A 2 -14.59 -85.02 7.79
CA SER A 2 -13.65 -85.66 6.84
C SER A 2 -13.47 -84.80 5.56
N LYS A 3 -12.30 -84.42 5.12
CA LYS A 3 -10.97 -85.04 5.09
C LYS A 3 -9.91 -84.05 4.83
N VAL A 4 -8.77 -84.24 5.48
CA VAL A 4 -7.40 -83.70 5.18
C VAL A 4 -6.92 -84.30 3.90
N ILE A 5 -6.18 -83.52 3.05
CA ILE A 5 -5.11 -84.03 2.20
C ILE A 5 -3.99 -83.03 2.18
N VAL A 6 -2.84 -83.54 2.64
CA VAL A 6 -1.48 -82.97 2.58
C VAL A 6 -0.83 -83.39 1.26
N SER A 7 -0.10 -82.54 0.57
CA SER A 7 0.96 -82.94 -0.37
C SER A 7 1.92 -81.78 -0.63
N ARG A 8 2.99 -82.04 -0.58
CA ARG A 8 4.45 -81.96 -0.41
C ARG A 8 5.14 -81.43 -1.68
N PHE A 9 6.19 -80.69 -1.40
CA PHE A 9 7.49 -80.52 -2.13
C PHE A 9 7.54 -79.72 -3.43
N GLY A 10 8.48 -78.79 -3.40
CA GLY A 10 9.13 -78.22 -4.57
C GLY A 10 9.95 -76.98 -4.22
N ALA A 11 11.20 -77.18 -3.75
CA ALA A 11 12.18 -76.14 -3.60
C ALA A 11 12.77 -75.80 -4.97
N LEU A 12 12.81 -74.53 -5.33
CA LEU A 12 13.72 -74.05 -6.38
C LEU A 12 14.27 -72.66 -6.03
N CYS A 13 15.61 -72.62 -5.91
CA CYS A 13 16.39 -71.41 -5.76
C CYS A 13 16.27 -70.53 -7.02
N ALA A 14 16.03 -69.26 -6.87
CA ALA A 14 16.28 -68.29 -7.91
C ALA A 14 16.89 -67.00 -7.28
N LEU A 15 18.13 -66.71 -7.67
CA LEU A 15 18.82 -65.46 -7.40
C LEU A 15 17.96 -64.26 -7.85
N GLY A 16 17.63 -63.40 -6.92
CA GLY A 16 16.97 -62.13 -7.23
C GLY A 16 17.94 -60.96 -7.07
N ALA A 17 18.17 -60.26 -8.13
CA ALA A 17 19.00 -59.06 -8.19
C ALA A 17 18.45 -57.93 -7.30
N LEU A 18 19.31 -57.41 -6.45
CA LEU A 18 19.07 -56.25 -5.61
C LEU A 18 19.11 -54.97 -6.48
N PHE A 19 17.99 -54.42 -6.88
CA PHE A 19 17.89 -53.09 -7.49
C PHE A 19 17.96 -52.03 -6.38
N ALA A 20 19.14 -51.42 -6.23
CA ALA A 20 19.30 -50.23 -5.42
C ALA A 20 18.67 -49.02 -6.15
N VAL A 21 17.47 -48.61 -5.75
CA VAL A 21 16.89 -47.35 -6.16
C VAL A 21 17.59 -46.24 -5.41
N VAL A 22 18.54 -45.58 -6.08
CA VAL A 22 19.11 -44.30 -5.62
C VAL A 22 18.08 -43.23 -5.85
N ALA A 23 17.31 -42.88 -4.81
CA ALA A 23 16.45 -41.71 -4.83
C ALA A 23 17.34 -40.46 -4.84
N ALA A 24 17.45 -39.80 -5.99
CA ALA A 24 18.08 -38.50 -6.12
C ALA A 24 17.22 -37.47 -5.38
N ILE A 25 17.62 -37.13 -4.17
CA ILE A 25 17.02 -35.99 -3.41
C ILE A 25 17.55 -34.71 -4.08
N ALA A 26 16.78 -34.16 -4.99
CA ALA A 26 16.99 -32.78 -5.49
C ALA A 26 16.82 -31.82 -4.31
N PRO A 27 17.80 -30.92 -4.06
CA PRO A 27 17.56 -29.87 -3.05
C PRO A 27 16.42 -28.98 -3.53
N LEU A 28 15.33 -28.98 -2.78
CA LEU A 28 14.27 -27.95 -2.90
C LEU A 28 14.94 -26.62 -2.59
N GLY A 29 15.25 -25.87 -3.65
CA GLY A 29 15.72 -24.50 -3.52
C GLY A 29 14.68 -23.71 -2.73
N THR A 30 15.02 -23.32 -1.51
CA THR A 30 14.26 -22.35 -0.74
C THR A 30 14.27 -21.05 -1.54
N ALA A 31 13.15 -20.74 -2.20
CA ALA A 31 12.93 -19.41 -2.75
C ALA A 31 13.10 -18.44 -1.58
N ALA A 32 14.17 -17.64 -1.61
CA ALA A 32 14.36 -16.55 -0.68
C ALA A 32 13.17 -15.61 -0.87
N LEU A 33 12.23 -15.63 0.06
CA LEU A 33 11.20 -14.59 0.19
C LEU A 33 11.97 -13.30 0.41
N GLY A 34 12.03 -12.46 -0.62
CA GLY A 34 12.69 -11.17 -0.53
C GLY A 34 12.13 -10.42 0.68
N GLN A 35 12.95 -10.20 1.69
CA GLN A 35 12.62 -9.41 2.86
C GLN A 35 12.28 -8.01 2.36
N GLN A 36 10.98 -7.65 2.42
CA GLN A 36 10.56 -6.29 2.14
C GLN A 36 11.17 -5.38 3.19
N THR A 37 12.02 -4.45 2.76
CA THR A 37 12.61 -3.44 3.65
C THR A 37 11.49 -2.71 4.39
N PRO A 38 11.51 -2.65 5.73
CA PRO A 38 10.51 -1.92 6.50
C PRO A 38 10.43 -0.48 6.05
N THR A 39 9.23 0.00 5.76
CA THR A 39 9.00 1.38 5.33
C THR A 39 8.29 2.18 6.43
N VAL A 40 8.64 3.45 6.54
CA VAL A 40 8.04 4.40 7.48
C VAL A 40 7.32 5.49 6.70
N ARG A 41 6.11 5.84 7.15
CA ARG A 41 5.39 6.99 6.62
C ARG A 41 5.78 8.24 7.39
N ILE A 42 6.03 9.33 6.68
CA ILE A 42 6.46 10.59 7.28
C ILE A 42 5.53 11.70 6.81
N ARG A 43 4.96 12.43 7.76
CA ARG A 43 4.19 13.65 7.53
C ARG A 43 4.83 14.76 8.33
N GLY A 44 5.08 15.90 7.70
CA GLY A 44 5.74 16.99 8.41
C GLY A 44 6.00 18.21 7.53
N THR A 45 6.81 19.08 8.07
CA THR A 45 7.33 20.27 7.38
C THR A 45 8.84 20.12 7.21
N ILE A 46 9.34 20.49 6.06
CA ILE A 46 10.78 20.53 5.80
C ILE A 46 11.37 21.73 6.54
N ASP A 47 12.31 21.50 7.44
CA ASP A 47 13.04 22.55 8.13
C ASP A 47 14.27 22.98 7.32
N ALA A 48 14.99 22.02 6.74
CA ALA A 48 16.17 22.26 5.94
C ALA A 48 16.35 21.24 4.83
N VAL A 49 17.03 21.64 3.77
CA VAL A 49 17.46 20.79 2.64
C VAL A 49 18.95 20.97 2.46
N ASP A 50 19.71 19.89 2.58
CA ASP A 50 21.15 19.85 2.33
C ASP A 50 21.44 18.79 1.25
N GLY A 51 21.57 19.27 0.01
CA GLY A 51 21.68 18.37 -1.15
C GLY A 51 20.49 17.42 -1.26
N SER A 52 20.73 16.12 -1.03
CA SER A 52 19.68 15.10 -1.03
C SER A 52 19.09 14.83 0.38
N LEU A 53 19.62 15.44 1.44
CA LEU A 53 19.20 15.20 2.81
C LEU A 53 18.14 16.22 3.23
N LEU A 54 16.98 15.72 3.65
CA LEU A 54 15.88 16.50 4.21
C LEU A 54 15.91 16.41 5.74
N SER A 55 15.90 17.55 6.41
CA SER A 55 15.54 17.64 7.83
C SER A 55 14.07 17.99 7.92
N ILE A 56 13.29 17.15 8.61
CA ILE A 56 11.82 17.23 8.63
C ILE A 56 11.37 17.27 10.08
N LYS A 57 10.56 18.27 10.43
CA LYS A 57 9.76 18.30 11.64
C LYS A 57 8.50 17.52 11.41
N THR A 58 8.32 16.37 12.05
CA THR A 58 7.12 15.56 11.87
C THR A 58 5.91 16.23 12.52
N ARG A 59 4.73 15.78 12.12
CA ARG A 59 3.46 16.25 12.71
C ARG A 59 3.39 15.99 14.24
N GLU A 60 4.06 14.93 14.70
CA GLU A 60 4.16 14.53 16.10
C GLU A 60 5.23 15.31 16.86
N GLY A 61 5.95 16.23 16.20
CA GLY A 61 6.97 17.09 16.80
C GLY A 61 8.39 16.52 16.83
N SER A 62 8.61 15.34 16.25
CA SER A 62 9.94 14.72 16.18
C SER A 62 10.76 15.28 15.02
N ASP A 63 12.08 15.29 15.17
CA ASP A 63 13.01 15.62 14.09
C ASP A 63 13.47 14.34 13.40
N VAL A 64 13.30 14.29 12.07
CA VAL A 64 13.65 13.14 11.26
C VAL A 64 14.50 13.58 10.07
N LYS A 65 15.55 12.81 9.75
CA LYS A 65 16.35 12.99 8.56
C LYS A 65 16.00 11.94 7.52
N VAL A 66 15.76 12.38 6.28
CA VAL A 66 15.41 11.51 5.15
C VAL A 66 16.30 11.84 3.98
N LYS A 67 16.99 10.85 3.44
CA LYS A 67 17.77 10.99 2.21
C LYS A 67 16.87 10.72 1.00
N MET A 68 16.82 11.65 0.07
CA MET A 68 16.20 11.42 -1.23
C MET A 68 17.13 10.57 -2.09
N THR A 69 16.60 9.60 -2.82
CA THR A 69 17.36 8.88 -3.85
C THR A 69 17.72 9.80 -5.02
N ASP A 70 18.73 9.44 -5.82
CA ASP A 70 19.12 10.21 -6.99
C ASP A 70 17.96 10.36 -7.99
N ASN A 71 17.16 9.31 -8.14
CA ASN A 71 15.96 9.23 -8.99
C ASN A 71 14.67 9.53 -8.25
N VAL A 72 14.71 10.36 -7.20
CA VAL A 72 13.51 10.71 -6.45
C VAL A 72 12.45 11.35 -7.36
N SER A 73 11.22 10.85 -7.25
CA SER A 73 10.06 11.44 -7.91
C SER A 73 9.38 12.44 -6.97
N VAL A 74 9.14 13.64 -7.45
CA VAL A 74 8.43 14.67 -6.69
C VAL A 74 7.04 14.88 -7.29
N PHE A 75 6.03 14.91 -6.43
CA PHE A 75 4.65 15.22 -6.81
C PHE A 75 4.14 16.38 -5.95
N ALA A 76 3.48 17.32 -6.59
CA ALA A 76 2.70 18.31 -5.88
C ALA A 76 1.32 17.74 -5.50
N VAL A 77 0.91 17.95 -4.26
CA VAL A 77 -0.46 17.71 -3.78
C VAL A 77 -1.21 19.02 -3.97
N VAL A 78 -2.22 19.00 -4.84
CA VAL A 78 -3.03 20.18 -5.18
C VAL A 78 -4.49 19.96 -4.85
N LYS A 79 -5.19 21.02 -4.42
CA LYS A 79 -6.65 20.96 -4.19
C LYS A 79 -7.38 20.70 -5.50
N THR A 80 -8.46 19.94 -5.39
CA THR A 80 -9.43 19.77 -6.45
C THR A 80 -10.83 19.72 -5.85
N GLU A 81 -11.84 19.51 -6.67
CA GLU A 81 -13.23 19.59 -6.26
C GLU A 81 -13.89 18.21 -6.17
N LEU A 82 -14.92 18.11 -5.32
CA LEU A 82 -15.75 16.92 -5.18
C LEU A 82 -16.36 16.47 -6.52
N SER A 83 -16.70 17.41 -7.39
CA SER A 83 -17.23 17.17 -8.74
C SER A 83 -16.27 16.42 -9.67
N GLN A 84 -14.97 16.36 -9.33
CA GLN A 84 -13.96 15.60 -10.07
C GLN A 84 -13.95 14.09 -9.71
N ILE A 85 -14.64 13.71 -8.63
CA ILE A 85 -14.86 12.30 -8.31
C ILE A 85 -16.00 11.80 -9.21
N LYS A 86 -15.67 11.03 -10.24
CA LYS A 86 -16.59 10.49 -11.24
C LYS A 86 -16.50 8.98 -11.26
N GLU A 87 -17.52 8.34 -11.81
CA GLU A 87 -17.45 6.91 -12.13
C GLU A 87 -16.23 6.60 -13.00
N GLY A 88 -15.56 5.51 -12.69
CA GLY A 88 -14.29 5.15 -13.30
C GLY A 88 -13.06 5.83 -12.71
N SER A 89 -13.18 6.89 -11.90
CA SER A 89 -12.02 7.50 -11.21
C SER A 89 -11.35 6.48 -10.29
N TYR A 90 -10.02 6.46 -10.25
CA TYR A 90 -9.27 5.73 -9.24
C TYR A 90 -8.92 6.68 -8.10
N ILE A 91 -9.38 6.38 -6.90
CA ILE A 91 -9.27 7.27 -5.75
C ILE A 91 -8.72 6.56 -4.52
N GLY A 92 -8.11 7.32 -3.63
CA GLY A 92 -7.80 6.88 -2.28
C GLY A 92 -8.67 7.65 -1.28
N VAL A 93 -9.39 6.94 -0.46
CA VAL A 93 -10.26 7.50 0.57
C VAL A 93 -9.68 7.22 1.93
N THR A 94 -9.33 8.27 2.66
CA THR A 94 -9.10 8.16 4.11
C THR A 94 -10.43 8.39 4.81
N ALA A 95 -10.87 7.45 5.63
CA ALA A 95 -12.20 7.48 6.20
C ALA A 95 -12.25 6.99 7.65
N MET A 96 -13.34 7.32 8.33
CA MET A 96 -13.75 6.73 9.60
C MET A 96 -14.86 5.72 9.34
N PRO A 97 -14.77 4.49 9.90
CA PRO A 97 -15.87 3.52 9.86
C PRO A 97 -17.09 4.06 10.63
N GLU A 98 -18.28 3.91 10.05
CA GLU A 98 -19.55 4.22 10.70
C GLU A 98 -20.22 2.91 11.20
N PRO A 99 -21.13 2.99 12.19
CA PRO A 99 -21.79 1.80 12.76
C PRO A 99 -22.62 1.00 11.76
N ASP A 100 -23.10 1.62 10.68
CA ASP A 100 -23.87 0.98 9.61
C ASP A 100 -22.97 0.28 8.55
N GLY A 101 -21.65 0.26 8.77
CA GLY A 101 -20.66 -0.32 7.86
C GLY A 101 -20.21 0.58 6.72
N THR A 102 -20.79 1.79 6.60
CA THR A 102 -20.30 2.79 5.64
C THR A 102 -18.97 3.40 6.10
N GLN A 103 -18.30 4.11 5.20
CA GLN A 103 -17.06 4.81 5.47
C GLN A 103 -17.28 6.30 5.30
N LYS A 104 -17.15 7.11 6.37
CA LYS A 104 -17.22 8.56 6.28
C LYS A 104 -15.86 9.12 5.91
N ALA A 105 -15.74 9.68 4.72
CA ALA A 105 -14.50 10.26 4.23
C ALA A 105 -14.05 11.45 5.08
N ILE A 106 -12.76 11.49 5.41
CA ILE A 106 -12.10 12.62 6.06
C ILE A 106 -11.05 13.26 5.13
N ALA A 107 -10.66 12.57 4.07
CA ALA A 107 -9.89 13.09 2.95
C ALA A 107 -10.03 12.16 1.75
N VAL A 108 -10.00 12.72 0.55
CA VAL A 108 -9.95 11.95 -0.70
C VAL A 108 -8.82 12.47 -1.57
N HIS A 109 -8.08 11.55 -2.19
CA HIS A 109 -7.15 11.90 -3.25
C HIS A 109 -7.51 11.16 -4.54
N ILE A 110 -7.54 11.90 -5.63
CA ILE A 110 -7.77 11.35 -6.97
C ILE A 110 -6.41 11.03 -7.58
N PHE A 111 -6.20 9.79 -7.94
CA PHE A 111 -4.97 9.39 -8.61
C PHE A 111 -5.00 9.81 -10.09
N PRO A 112 -3.88 10.29 -10.65
CA PRO A 112 -3.74 10.40 -12.09
C PRO A 112 -3.76 9.01 -12.73
N GLU A 113 -4.21 8.93 -13.98
CA GLU A 113 -4.47 7.65 -14.65
C GLU A 113 -3.25 6.71 -14.68
N ASN A 114 -2.05 7.25 -14.84
CA ASN A 114 -0.81 6.47 -14.82
C ASN A 114 -0.45 5.88 -13.45
N GLN A 115 -1.23 6.20 -12.40
CA GLN A 115 -1.10 5.61 -11.05
C GLN A 115 -2.32 4.75 -10.69
N ARG A 116 -3.20 4.43 -11.63
CA ARG A 116 -4.31 3.51 -11.42
C ARG A 116 -3.80 2.16 -10.89
N GLY A 117 -4.47 1.61 -9.88
CA GLY A 117 -4.09 0.36 -9.22
C GLY A 117 -3.02 0.53 -8.13
N ALA A 118 -2.46 1.74 -7.93
CA ALA A 118 -1.47 1.96 -6.90
C ALA A 118 -2.02 1.62 -5.51
N ALA A 119 -1.38 0.65 -4.84
CA ALA A 119 -1.74 0.17 -3.50
C ALA A 119 -3.25 -0.06 -3.34
N GLU A 120 -3.88 -0.74 -4.33
CA GLU A 120 -5.29 -1.10 -4.31
C GLU A 120 -5.66 -1.86 -3.04
N GLY A 121 -6.88 -1.66 -2.54
CA GLY A 121 -7.43 -2.38 -1.41
C GLY A 121 -7.83 -1.52 -0.23
N PHE A 122 -8.33 -2.22 0.82
CA PHE A 122 -8.79 -1.64 2.08
C PHE A 122 -7.83 -2.04 3.21
N ARG A 123 -7.46 -1.06 4.09
CA ARG A 123 -6.52 -1.31 5.19
C ARG A 123 -6.66 -0.27 6.31
N PRO A 124 -6.22 -0.59 7.54
CA PRO A 124 -6.04 0.39 8.60
C PRO A 124 -5.12 1.54 8.16
N TRP A 125 -5.37 2.73 8.68
CA TRP A 125 -4.62 3.93 8.35
C TRP A 125 -4.26 4.72 9.60
N ASP A 126 -3.18 5.46 9.53
CA ASP A 126 -2.57 6.15 10.67
C ASP A 126 -2.84 7.67 10.71
N LEU A 127 -3.78 8.18 9.91
CA LEU A 127 -4.10 9.61 9.94
C LEU A 127 -4.79 10.00 11.24
N ARG A 128 -5.69 9.16 11.73
CA ARG A 128 -6.36 9.23 13.04
C ARG A 128 -6.51 7.82 13.61
N ALA A 129 -6.72 7.71 14.93
CA ALA A 129 -7.09 6.44 15.53
C ALA A 129 -8.31 5.84 14.81
N ASN A 130 -8.26 4.54 14.51
CA ASN A 130 -9.30 3.78 13.78
C ASN A 130 -9.60 4.26 12.35
N SER A 131 -8.82 5.17 11.78
CA SER A 131 -9.00 5.55 10.38
C SER A 131 -8.59 4.42 9.44
N THR A 132 -9.18 4.44 8.25
CA THR A 132 -8.95 3.47 7.17
C THR A 132 -8.50 4.17 5.91
N MET A 133 -7.84 3.43 5.03
CA MET A 133 -7.53 3.84 3.66
C MET A 133 -8.11 2.83 2.69
N THR A 134 -8.87 3.32 1.72
CA THR A 134 -9.37 2.52 0.60
C THR A 134 -8.86 3.11 -0.70
N ASN A 135 -8.02 2.38 -1.42
CA ASN A 135 -7.64 2.73 -2.80
C ASN A 135 -8.45 1.84 -3.75
N ALA A 136 -9.29 2.44 -4.58
CA ALA A 136 -10.28 1.72 -5.34
C ALA A 136 -10.78 2.52 -6.56
N THR A 137 -11.46 1.84 -7.48
CA THR A 137 -12.18 2.47 -8.58
C THR A 137 -13.59 2.88 -8.11
N VAL A 138 -14.01 4.07 -8.44
CA VAL A 138 -15.39 4.54 -8.23
C VAL A 138 -16.31 3.80 -9.19
N ALA A 139 -17.23 3.01 -8.65
CA ALA A 139 -18.20 2.24 -9.44
C ALA A 139 -19.49 3.02 -9.65
N GLU A 140 -19.89 3.83 -8.65
CA GLU A 140 -21.14 4.59 -8.67
C GLU A 140 -20.99 5.86 -7.84
N THR A 141 -21.67 6.94 -8.29
CA THR A 141 -21.75 8.19 -7.55
C THR A 141 -23.20 8.64 -7.47
N VAL A 142 -23.66 8.95 -6.26
CA VAL A 142 -25.00 9.48 -6.01
C VAL A 142 -24.88 10.80 -5.23
N LYS A 143 -25.45 11.88 -5.76
CA LYS A 143 -25.49 13.16 -5.05
C LYS A 143 -26.33 13.02 -3.79
N GLY A 144 -25.75 13.34 -2.64
CA GLY A 144 -26.44 13.45 -1.37
C GLY A 144 -26.84 14.90 -1.08
N THR A 145 -27.65 15.10 -0.04
CA THR A 145 -28.09 16.43 0.41
C THR A 145 -26.90 17.30 0.86
N ASN A 146 -25.84 16.69 1.37
CA ASN A 146 -24.66 17.38 1.89
C ASN A 146 -23.36 16.64 1.51
N GLY A 147 -23.10 16.51 0.20
CA GLY A 147 -21.94 15.80 -0.31
C GLY A 147 -22.30 14.75 -1.36
N GLN A 148 -21.52 13.69 -1.42
CA GLN A 148 -21.74 12.56 -2.32
C GLN A 148 -21.69 11.24 -1.56
N ASN A 149 -22.53 10.28 -1.99
CA ASN A 149 -22.39 8.89 -1.65
C ASN A 149 -21.74 8.18 -2.83
N ILE A 150 -20.66 7.45 -2.59
CA ILE A 150 -19.94 6.74 -3.63
C ILE A 150 -19.81 5.26 -3.27
N LEU A 151 -19.90 4.39 -4.27
CA LEU A 151 -19.53 3.00 -4.18
C LEU A 151 -18.16 2.84 -4.83
N VAL A 152 -17.19 2.34 -4.07
CA VAL A 152 -15.84 2.05 -4.58
C VAL A 152 -15.58 0.56 -4.58
N LYS A 153 -14.99 0.06 -5.68
CA LYS A 153 -14.66 -1.37 -5.87
C LYS A 153 -13.17 -1.56 -6.00
N TYR A 154 -12.68 -2.58 -5.33
CA TYR A 154 -11.30 -3.05 -5.40
C TYR A 154 -11.32 -4.60 -5.47
N LYS A 155 -10.17 -5.19 -5.72
CA LYS A 155 -10.05 -6.62 -6.02
C LYS A 155 -10.73 -7.54 -4.99
N GLU A 156 -10.61 -7.23 -3.69
CA GLU A 156 -11.11 -8.06 -2.59
C GLU A 156 -12.53 -7.67 -2.13
N GLY A 157 -13.16 -6.64 -2.75
CA GLY A 157 -14.52 -6.23 -2.35
C GLY A 157 -14.90 -4.81 -2.72
N GLU A 158 -15.85 -4.26 -1.97
CA GLU A 158 -16.37 -2.91 -2.19
C GLU A 158 -16.62 -2.19 -0.85
N LYS A 159 -16.71 -0.87 -0.91
CA LYS A 159 -17.09 -0.01 0.23
C LYS A 159 -18.05 1.08 -0.23
N LYS A 160 -19.06 1.30 0.61
CA LYS A 160 -19.90 2.49 0.52
C LYS A 160 -19.24 3.62 1.29
N VAL A 161 -19.04 4.74 0.64
CA VAL A 161 -18.34 5.90 1.21
C VAL A 161 -19.26 7.11 1.15
N VAL A 162 -19.45 7.76 2.28
CA VAL A 162 -20.07 9.08 2.37
C VAL A 162 -18.96 10.12 2.32
N VAL A 163 -18.99 11.01 1.34
CA VAL A 163 -18.04 12.10 1.19
C VAL A 163 -18.76 13.41 1.51
N PRO A 164 -18.61 13.95 2.71
CA PRO A 164 -19.18 15.28 3.07
C PRO A 164 -18.68 16.38 2.13
N SER A 165 -19.45 17.44 1.97
CA SER A 165 -19.13 18.56 1.07
C SER A 165 -17.87 19.35 1.49
N ASP A 166 -17.50 19.29 2.76
CA ASP A 166 -16.34 19.94 3.35
C ASP A 166 -15.08 19.04 3.36
N THR A 167 -15.20 17.81 2.86
CA THR A 167 -14.07 16.88 2.78
C THR A 167 -12.98 17.45 1.87
N PRO A 168 -11.73 17.54 2.32
CA PRO A 168 -10.63 17.95 1.46
C PRO A 168 -10.39 16.92 0.34
N ILE A 169 -10.49 17.38 -0.90
CA ILE A 169 -10.21 16.60 -2.10
C ILE A 169 -8.93 17.13 -2.73
N VAL A 170 -8.00 16.23 -3.01
CA VAL A 170 -6.70 16.57 -3.62
C VAL A 170 -6.38 15.63 -4.78
N THR A 171 -5.42 16.04 -5.60
CA THR A 171 -4.81 15.17 -6.61
C THR A 171 -3.30 15.33 -6.61
N PHE A 172 -2.60 14.44 -7.31
CA PHE A 172 -1.15 14.47 -7.46
C PHE A 172 -0.80 14.97 -8.87
N VAL A 173 0.09 15.94 -8.94
CA VAL A 173 0.63 16.47 -10.19
C VAL A 173 2.14 16.24 -10.18
N ALA A 174 2.70 15.73 -11.27
CA ALA A 174 4.15 15.61 -11.40
C ALA A 174 4.80 16.99 -11.18
N SER A 175 5.89 17.00 -10.44
CA SER A 175 6.60 18.21 -10.06
C SER A 175 8.11 17.97 -10.05
N ASP A 176 8.86 18.96 -9.66
CA ASP A 176 10.33 18.92 -9.60
C ASP A 176 10.86 19.16 -8.18
N LYS A 177 12.16 19.01 -8.04
CA LYS A 177 12.84 19.15 -6.74
C LYS A 177 12.78 20.59 -6.20
N ALA A 178 12.45 21.60 -7.00
CA ALA A 178 12.37 22.98 -6.53
C ALA A 178 11.22 23.23 -5.54
N GLU A 179 10.20 22.35 -5.55
CA GLU A 179 9.14 22.42 -4.53
C GLU A 179 9.57 21.81 -3.18
N VAL A 180 10.65 21.01 -3.16
CA VAL A 180 11.22 20.43 -1.94
C VAL A 180 12.12 21.45 -1.28
N LYS A 181 11.57 22.34 -0.47
CA LYS A 181 12.25 23.48 0.14
C LYS A 181 11.84 23.70 1.60
N PRO A 182 12.61 24.42 2.39
CA PRO A 182 12.23 24.78 3.75
C PRO A 182 10.84 25.41 3.83
N GLY A 183 10.05 25.01 4.82
CA GLY A 183 8.66 25.41 5.02
C GLY A 183 7.64 24.60 4.22
N ALA A 184 8.06 23.78 3.26
CA ALA A 184 7.14 22.91 2.51
C ALA A 184 6.57 21.80 3.38
N LYS A 185 5.23 21.62 3.34
CA LYS A 185 4.53 20.54 4.02
C LYS A 185 4.50 19.32 3.13
N ILE A 186 4.87 18.18 3.67
CA ILE A 186 5.08 16.96 2.88
C ILE A 186 4.39 15.73 3.44
N ILE A 187 4.19 14.75 2.56
CA ILE A 187 3.99 13.36 2.94
C ILE A 187 4.90 12.45 2.12
N ILE A 188 5.61 11.56 2.80
CA ILE A 188 6.36 10.44 2.24
C ILE A 188 5.62 9.18 2.67
N PHE A 189 5.04 8.44 1.72
CA PHE A 189 4.23 7.25 2.03
C PHE A 189 5.06 6.05 2.46
N GLY A 190 6.33 5.97 2.03
CA GLY A 190 7.20 4.86 2.35
C GLY A 190 8.66 5.27 2.26
N ALA A 191 9.25 5.75 3.36
CA ALA A 191 10.68 5.88 3.49
C ALA A 191 11.27 4.53 3.92
N ALA A 192 12.21 3.99 3.14
CA ALA A 192 12.87 2.72 3.45
C ALA A 192 13.85 2.94 4.61
N LYS A 193 13.74 2.10 5.64
CA LYS A 193 14.70 2.09 6.74
C LYS A 193 15.89 1.22 6.34
N LYS A 194 17.07 1.80 6.26
CA LYS A 194 18.33 1.10 5.98
C LYS A 194 18.89 0.45 7.23
N ASP A 195 19.82 -0.47 7.06
CA ASP A 195 20.46 -1.20 8.17
C ASP A 195 21.24 -0.27 9.13
N ASP A 196 21.74 0.84 8.63
CA ASP A 196 22.41 1.90 9.41
C ASP A 196 21.43 2.82 10.14
N GLY A 197 20.11 2.56 10.03
CA GLY A 197 19.04 3.35 10.64
C GLY A 197 18.64 4.59 9.84
N THR A 198 19.29 4.92 8.72
CA THR A 198 18.89 6.03 7.87
C THR A 198 17.57 5.75 7.16
N LEU A 199 16.82 6.82 6.87
CA LEU A 199 15.59 6.75 6.09
C LEU A 199 15.89 7.24 4.67
N GLU A 200 15.40 6.50 3.67
CA GLU A 200 15.58 6.83 2.28
C GLU A 200 14.24 6.87 1.54
N ALA A 201 14.01 7.92 0.77
CA ALA A 201 12.78 8.12 0.02
C ALA A 201 13.05 8.23 -1.48
N ASN A 202 12.32 7.44 -2.28
CA ASN A 202 12.29 7.52 -3.73
C ASN A 202 11.12 8.36 -4.26
N ARG A 203 10.22 8.82 -3.36
CA ARG A 203 9.09 9.70 -3.69
C ARG A 203 8.81 10.65 -2.54
N VAL A 204 8.66 11.92 -2.88
CA VAL A 204 8.23 12.98 -1.95
C VAL A 204 6.99 13.65 -2.54
N ASN A 205 5.93 13.81 -1.72
CA ASN A 205 4.74 14.52 -2.13
C ASN A 205 4.66 15.82 -1.33
N VAL A 206 4.63 16.95 -2.03
CA VAL A 206 4.72 18.30 -1.46
C VAL A 206 3.37 18.98 -1.57
N GLY A 207 2.89 19.55 -0.48
CA GLY A 207 1.68 20.37 -0.50
C GLY A 207 1.96 21.70 -1.19
N ARG A 208 1.38 21.90 -2.39
CA ARG A 208 1.49 23.16 -3.13
C ARG A 208 0.62 24.23 -2.49
N ASP A 209 1.00 25.49 -2.60
CA ASP A 209 0.28 26.66 -2.06
C ASP A 209 -0.03 26.56 -0.55
N GLY A 210 0.91 25.97 0.21
CA GLY A 210 0.79 25.83 1.66
C GLY A 210 -0.18 24.75 2.14
N ILE A 211 -0.73 23.92 1.24
CA ILE A 211 -1.60 22.81 1.62
C ILE A 211 -0.83 21.82 2.50
N THR A 212 -1.43 21.41 3.62
CA THR A 212 -1.00 20.22 4.32
C THR A 212 -1.61 19.01 3.63
N PRO A 213 -0.80 18.07 3.09
CA PRO A 213 -1.33 16.83 2.51
C PRO A 213 -2.28 16.14 3.49
N PRO A 214 -3.58 15.93 3.12
CA PRO A 214 -4.62 15.55 4.08
C PRO A 214 -4.75 14.05 4.32
N MET A 215 -3.86 13.21 3.77
CA MET A 215 -3.91 11.74 3.86
C MET A 215 -2.84 11.14 4.77
#